data_3d8487e710efc4912ab108c45d062128
#
_entry.id   3d8487e710efc4912ab108c45d062128
#
_cell.length_a   1.000
_cell.length_b   1.000
_cell.length_c   1.000
_cell.angle_alpha   90.00
_cell.angle_beta   90.00
_cell.angle_gamma   90.00
#
_symmetry.space_group_name_H-M   'P 1'
#
loop_
_entity.id
_entity.type
_entity.pdbx_description
1 polymer ?
#
loop_
_entity_poly.entity_id
_entity_poly.type
_entity_poly.pdbx_seq_one_letter_code
_entity_poly.pdbx_strand_id
1 'polypeptide(L)'
;WDASTEGRERVVIDTPRTKSVIGFTDGDAFDLGAVTIRPGVTRQGWSTISVTLMEGEGFGEAGSVLIAATGDVENTNMGWKDATRTSVGRNWGEAPSLVEAVTASVSFAVGSHRVSAWALDERGQRAEEVDVVSEDGHARLQLGPPHRTLWYEVEIR
;
A
#
# COMPACT_ATOMS: atom_id res chain seq x y z
N TRP A 1 0.98 -11.69 13.72
CA TRP A 1 1.94 -10.84 14.41
C TRP A 1 3.31 -11.51 14.38
N ASP A 2 4.29 -10.82 13.84
CA ASP A 2 5.67 -11.30 13.82
C ASP A 2 6.55 -10.24 14.51
N ALA A 3 7.09 -10.60 15.69
CA ALA A 3 8.02 -9.81 16.48
C ALA A 3 9.40 -10.51 16.57
N SER A 4 9.70 -11.40 15.65
CA SER A 4 10.94 -12.19 15.65
C SER A 4 12.20 -11.34 15.44
N THR A 5 12.04 -10.14 14.88
CA THR A 5 13.14 -9.19 14.62
C THR A 5 12.89 -7.94 15.44
N GLU A 6 13.67 -7.75 16.51
CA GLU A 6 13.57 -6.57 17.38
C GLU A 6 13.65 -5.27 16.56
N GLY A 7 12.70 -4.36 16.79
CA GLY A 7 12.60 -3.08 16.08
C GLY A 7 12.10 -3.18 14.64
N ARG A 8 11.61 -4.36 14.22
CA ARG A 8 11.01 -4.60 12.91
C ARG A 8 9.73 -5.43 13.01
N GLU A 9 8.93 -5.10 14.00
CA GLU A 9 7.64 -5.76 14.23
C GLU A 9 6.69 -5.50 13.07
N ARG A 10 5.93 -6.54 12.71
CA ARG A 10 4.97 -6.48 11.62
C ARG A 10 3.75 -7.36 11.86
N VAL A 11 2.65 -6.99 11.25
CA VAL A 11 1.43 -7.77 11.17
C VAL A 11 1.18 -8.15 9.72
N VAL A 12 0.95 -9.43 9.46
CA VAL A 12 0.50 -9.94 8.18
C VAL A 12 -0.90 -10.49 8.34
N ILE A 13 -1.82 -10.02 7.52
CA ILE A 13 -3.19 -10.51 7.42
C ILE A 13 -3.33 -11.25 6.11
N ASP A 14 -3.65 -12.53 6.18
CA ASP A 14 -3.87 -13.38 5.02
C ASP A 14 -5.22 -14.10 5.19
N THR A 15 -6.23 -13.55 4.54
CA THR A 15 -7.59 -14.10 4.53
C THR A 15 -8.09 -14.24 3.09
N PRO A 16 -9.20 -14.95 2.84
CA PRO A 16 -9.76 -15.05 1.50
C PRO A 16 -10.13 -13.69 0.87
N ARG A 17 -10.42 -12.66 1.68
CA ARG A 17 -10.89 -11.36 1.19
C ARG A 17 -9.97 -10.18 1.51
N THR A 18 -8.94 -10.37 2.32
CA THR A 18 -8.01 -9.29 2.68
C THR A 18 -6.59 -9.83 2.79
N LYS A 19 -5.67 -9.19 2.11
CA LYS A 19 -4.24 -9.38 2.24
C LYS A 19 -3.65 -8.05 2.74
N SER A 20 -2.97 -8.06 3.87
CA SER A 20 -2.43 -6.82 4.41
C SER A 20 -1.08 -7.03 5.08
N VAL A 21 -0.22 -6.02 4.93
CA VAL A 21 1.10 -5.98 5.55
C VAL A 21 1.21 -4.64 6.29
N ILE A 22 1.51 -4.68 7.58
CA ILE A 22 1.51 -3.52 8.47
C ILE A 22 2.79 -3.56 9.32
N GLY A 23 3.55 -2.50 9.35
CA GLY A 23 4.72 -2.41 10.22
C GLY A 23 6.01 -2.09 9.48
N PHE A 24 7.14 -2.55 10.02
CA PHE A 24 8.48 -2.36 9.44
C PHE A 24 8.73 -3.40 8.35
N THR A 25 8.39 -3.05 7.11
CA THR A 25 8.29 -3.98 5.98
C THR A 25 9.21 -3.64 4.80
N ASP A 26 10.04 -2.61 4.94
CA ASP A 26 10.88 -2.10 3.87
C ASP A 26 11.71 -3.19 3.18
N GLY A 27 11.53 -3.30 1.87
CA GLY A 27 12.30 -4.19 1.00
C GLY A 27 11.93 -5.68 1.09
N ASP A 28 11.04 -6.07 1.99
CA ASP A 28 10.58 -7.45 2.09
C ASP A 28 9.52 -7.78 1.01
N ALA A 29 9.38 -9.06 0.67
CA ALA A 29 8.33 -9.55 -0.21
C ALA A 29 7.40 -10.47 0.58
N PHE A 30 6.12 -10.23 0.47
CA PHE A 30 5.07 -10.99 1.14
C PHE A 30 4.25 -11.74 0.08
N ASP A 31 4.50 -13.03 -0.04
CA ASP A 31 3.67 -13.92 -0.86
C ASP A 31 2.48 -14.40 -0.04
N LEU A 32 1.29 -13.95 -0.41
CA LEU A 32 0.02 -14.26 0.25
C LEU A 32 -0.90 -15.05 -0.69
N GLY A 33 -0.30 -15.98 -1.43
CA GLY A 33 -0.97 -16.85 -2.39
C GLY A 33 -1.34 -16.10 -3.69
N ALA A 34 -2.61 -15.76 -3.87
CA ALA A 34 -3.06 -15.06 -5.09
C ALA A 34 -2.58 -13.60 -5.18
N VAL A 35 -2.01 -13.04 -4.12
CA VAL A 35 -1.51 -11.67 -4.07
C VAL A 35 -0.11 -11.66 -3.47
N THR A 36 0.83 -10.97 -4.13
CA THR A 36 2.15 -10.66 -3.57
C THR A 36 2.26 -9.16 -3.35
N ILE A 37 2.67 -8.75 -2.15
CA ILE A 37 2.91 -7.35 -1.78
C ILE A 37 4.40 -7.15 -1.54
N ARG A 38 5.00 -6.15 -2.19
CA ARG A 38 6.39 -5.73 -1.98
C ARG A 38 6.43 -4.26 -1.63
N PRO A 39 6.45 -3.91 -0.33
CA PRO A 39 6.66 -2.54 0.11
C PRO A 39 8.03 -2.04 -0.34
N GLY A 40 8.09 -0.79 -0.79
CA GLY A 40 9.34 -0.09 -1.03
C GLY A 40 9.87 0.57 0.24
N VAL A 41 10.98 1.28 0.10
CA VAL A 41 11.58 2.01 1.22
C VAL A 41 10.73 3.24 1.57
N THR A 42 10.45 3.41 2.87
CA THR A 42 9.73 4.53 3.44
C THR A 42 10.63 5.36 4.36
N ARG A 43 10.21 6.58 4.72
CA ARG A 43 11.01 7.48 5.57
C ARG A 43 11.37 6.89 6.94
N GLN A 44 10.50 6.04 7.47
CA GLN A 44 10.67 5.43 8.80
C GLN A 44 10.77 3.90 8.75
N GLY A 45 10.81 3.30 7.58
CA GLY A 45 10.79 1.85 7.40
C GLY A 45 9.41 1.21 7.64
N TRP A 46 8.39 2.02 7.92
CA TRP A 46 7.05 1.58 8.31
C TRP A 46 6.01 1.93 7.26
N SER A 47 5.14 0.99 6.95
CA SER A 47 3.99 1.22 6.06
C SER A 47 2.81 0.30 6.40
N THR A 48 1.65 0.66 5.89
CA THR A 48 0.46 -0.20 5.82
C THR A 48 0.03 -0.33 4.36
N ILE A 49 -0.03 -1.56 3.87
CA ILE A 49 -0.57 -1.85 2.54
C ILE A 49 -1.63 -2.91 2.72
N SER A 50 -2.86 -2.58 2.33
CA SER A 50 -4.01 -3.48 2.40
C SER A 50 -4.61 -3.66 1.01
N VAL A 51 -4.89 -4.90 0.65
CA VAL A 51 -5.52 -5.33 -0.60
C VAL A 51 -6.80 -6.05 -0.23
N THR A 52 -7.95 -5.44 -0.48
CA THR A 52 -9.25 -5.93 -0.03
C THR A 52 -10.16 -6.23 -1.23
N LEU A 53 -10.66 -7.46 -1.30
CA LEU A 53 -11.63 -7.88 -2.29
C LEU A 53 -13.00 -7.28 -1.93
N MET A 54 -13.45 -6.32 -2.72
CA MET A 54 -14.73 -5.64 -2.54
C MET A 54 -15.87 -6.47 -3.13
N GLU A 55 -15.66 -6.99 -4.35
CA GLU A 55 -16.61 -7.83 -5.07
C GLU A 55 -15.89 -9.04 -5.67
N GLY A 56 -16.58 -10.17 -5.82
CA GLY A 56 -16.03 -11.42 -6.36
C GLY A 56 -15.80 -12.50 -5.31
N GLU A 57 -15.37 -13.66 -5.77
CA GLU A 57 -15.17 -14.87 -4.94
C GLU A 57 -13.72 -15.02 -4.45
N GLY A 58 -12.75 -14.39 -5.16
CA GLY A 58 -11.33 -14.48 -4.83
C GLY A 58 -10.46 -13.57 -5.68
N PHE A 59 -9.22 -13.38 -5.28
CA PHE A 59 -8.25 -12.53 -5.99
C PHE A 59 -7.78 -13.09 -7.34
N GLY A 60 -8.13 -14.33 -7.67
CA GLY A 60 -7.88 -14.96 -8.97
C GLY A 60 -9.09 -14.96 -9.91
N GLU A 61 -10.25 -14.53 -9.41
CA GLU A 61 -11.53 -14.55 -10.10
C GLU A 61 -11.94 -13.14 -10.54
N ALA A 62 -13.03 -13.04 -11.31
CA ALA A 62 -13.59 -11.75 -11.68
C ALA A 62 -14.12 -11.01 -10.45
N GLY A 63 -13.79 -9.72 -10.34
CA GLY A 63 -14.20 -8.93 -9.18
C GLY A 63 -13.50 -7.60 -9.11
N SER A 64 -13.75 -6.87 -8.02
CA SER A 64 -13.10 -5.59 -7.73
C SER A 64 -12.33 -5.63 -6.43
N VAL A 65 -11.19 -4.97 -6.42
CA VAL A 65 -10.25 -4.92 -5.30
C VAL A 65 -9.92 -3.46 -4.98
N LEU A 66 -9.95 -3.11 -3.71
CA LEU A 66 -9.43 -1.84 -3.21
C LEU A 66 -8.04 -2.07 -2.60
N ILE A 67 -7.08 -1.26 -3.03
CA ILE A 67 -5.75 -1.21 -2.40
C ILE A 67 -5.65 0.13 -1.66
N ALA A 68 -5.23 0.08 -0.39
CA ALA A 68 -4.86 1.24 0.41
C ALA A 68 -3.39 1.14 0.81
N ALA A 69 -2.62 2.20 0.56
CA ALA A 69 -1.20 2.26 0.90
C ALA A 69 -0.92 3.55 1.66
N THR A 70 -0.51 3.43 2.92
CA THR A 70 -0.26 4.56 3.83
C THR A 70 1.06 4.40 4.56
N GLY A 71 1.74 5.52 4.77
CA GLY A 71 3.00 5.62 5.50
C GLY A 71 2.95 6.69 6.58
N ASP A 72 4.03 7.45 6.69
CA ASP A 72 4.17 8.55 7.65
C ASP A 72 3.21 9.71 7.39
N VAL A 73 2.77 10.37 8.46
CA VAL A 73 1.90 11.55 8.39
C VAL A 73 2.48 12.65 9.27
N GLU A 74 2.71 13.82 8.70
CA GLU A 74 3.20 15.00 9.42
C GLU A 74 2.41 16.23 8.98
N ASN A 75 2.25 17.22 9.86
CA ASN A 75 1.76 18.53 9.44
C ASN A 75 2.88 19.33 8.75
N THR A 76 2.52 20.24 7.89
CA THR A 76 3.47 21.20 7.30
C THR A 76 4.24 21.92 8.41
N ASN A 77 5.57 22.03 8.27
CA ASN A 77 6.45 22.65 9.27
C ASN A 77 6.43 22.00 10.66
N MET A 78 5.88 20.79 10.81
CA MET A 78 6.01 20.03 12.06
C MET A 78 7.48 19.73 12.33
N GLY A 79 7.93 19.89 13.58
CA GLY A 79 9.30 19.63 13.99
C GLY A 79 9.38 18.62 15.14
N TRP A 80 10.22 17.62 14.98
CA TRP A 80 10.52 16.68 16.04
C TRP A 80 11.50 17.28 17.05
N LYS A 81 11.32 16.97 18.33
CA LYS A 81 12.18 17.47 19.41
C LYS A 81 13.63 17.00 19.27
N ASP A 82 13.79 15.77 18.81
CA ASP A 82 15.08 15.13 18.58
C ASP A 82 14.98 14.02 17.52
N ALA A 83 16.11 13.38 17.23
CA ALA A 83 16.21 12.33 16.22
C ALA A 83 15.43 11.04 16.58
N THR A 84 15.04 10.84 17.82
CA THR A 84 14.23 9.66 18.22
C THR A 84 12.77 9.76 17.76
N ARG A 85 12.33 10.97 17.37
CA ARG A 85 10.99 11.25 16.86
C ARG A 85 9.85 10.79 17.78
N THR A 86 10.09 10.79 19.09
CA THR A 86 9.09 10.38 20.09
C THR A 86 8.22 11.54 20.58
N SER A 87 8.62 12.79 20.29
CA SER A 87 7.87 13.98 20.71
C SER A 87 8.14 15.17 19.78
N VAL A 88 7.10 15.88 19.45
CA VAL A 88 7.16 17.17 18.74
C VAL A 88 7.20 18.36 19.72
N GLY A 89 7.08 18.11 21.04
CA GLY A 89 7.00 19.16 22.03
C GLY A 89 5.80 20.06 21.79
N ARG A 90 6.04 21.31 21.38
CA ARG A 90 5.01 22.29 21.00
C ARG A 90 4.99 22.61 19.51
N ASN A 91 5.86 21.99 18.73
CA ASN A 91 6.01 22.28 17.29
C ASN A 91 5.15 21.33 16.45
N TRP A 92 3.83 21.50 16.53
CA TRP A 92 2.85 20.66 15.82
C TRP A 92 2.71 20.99 14.35
N GLY A 93 3.37 22.06 13.86
CA GLY A 93 3.22 22.51 12.48
C GLY A 93 1.86 23.16 12.21
N GLU A 94 1.51 23.21 10.95
CA GLU A 94 0.29 23.83 10.45
C GLU A 94 -0.35 23.00 9.32
N ALA A 95 -1.56 23.33 8.91
CA ALA A 95 -2.21 22.71 7.75
C ALA A 95 -1.49 23.11 6.42
N PRO A 96 -1.54 22.24 5.41
CA PRO A 96 -2.17 20.92 5.38
C PRO A 96 -1.31 19.83 6.04
N SER A 97 -1.94 18.75 6.44
CA SER A 97 -1.22 17.53 6.79
C SER A 97 -0.66 16.89 5.53
N LEU A 98 0.57 16.40 5.60
CA LEU A 98 1.30 15.73 4.53
C LEU A 98 1.33 14.24 4.82
N VAL A 99 0.96 13.44 3.85
CA VAL A 99 0.98 11.98 3.94
C VAL A 99 2.04 11.44 3.00
N GLU A 100 2.86 10.53 3.50
CA GLU A 100 3.86 9.85 2.67
C GLU A 100 3.18 8.98 1.62
N ALA A 101 3.54 9.17 0.35
CA ALA A 101 3.14 8.31 -0.74
C ALA A 101 4.01 7.05 -0.73
N VAL A 102 3.46 5.96 -0.22
CA VAL A 102 4.19 4.68 -0.11
C VAL A 102 4.43 4.07 -1.48
N THR A 103 5.70 3.90 -1.83
CA THR A 103 6.08 3.13 -3.01
C THR A 103 5.94 1.64 -2.72
N ALA A 104 5.22 0.91 -3.55
CA ALA A 104 5.08 -0.54 -3.43
C ALA A 104 4.73 -1.17 -4.77
N SER A 105 5.00 -2.46 -4.93
CA SER A 105 4.38 -3.23 -6.01
C SER A 105 3.40 -4.25 -5.44
N VAL A 106 2.27 -4.40 -6.13
CA VAL A 106 1.26 -5.42 -5.85
C VAL A 106 1.10 -6.28 -7.08
N SER A 107 1.20 -7.59 -6.92
CA SER A 107 1.02 -8.55 -8.01
C SER A 107 -0.15 -9.48 -7.70
N PHE A 108 -0.93 -9.80 -8.74
CA PHE A 108 -2.03 -10.75 -8.70
C PHE A 108 -1.67 -11.97 -9.54
N ALA A 109 -1.96 -13.17 -9.06
CA ALA A 109 -1.70 -14.44 -9.74
C ALA A 109 -2.66 -14.68 -10.92
N VAL A 110 -2.84 -13.66 -11.77
CA VAL A 110 -3.64 -13.69 -12.99
C VAL A 110 -2.90 -12.98 -14.12
N GLY A 111 -3.23 -13.28 -15.37
CA GLY A 111 -2.61 -12.61 -16.52
C GLY A 111 -2.96 -11.12 -16.56
N SER A 112 -2.00 -10.28 -16.93
CA SER A 112 -2.15 -8.82 -16.97
C SER A 112 -3.29 -8.34 -17.88
N HIS A 113 -3.60 -9.10 -18.94
CA HIS A 113 -4.73 -8.79 -19.85
C HIS A 113 -6.12 -8.88 -19.18
N ARG A 114 -6.20 -9.49 -17.99
CA ARG A 114 -7.43 -9.59 -17.18
C ARG A 114 -7.57 -8.45 -16.18
N VAL A 115 -6.56 -7.63 -16.00
CA VAL A 115 -6.50 -6.63 -14.91
C VAL A 115 -6.48 -5.23 -15.48
N SER A 116 -7.32 -4.36 -14.94
CA SER A 116 -7.26 -2.91 -15.12
C SER A 116 -7.17 -2.25 -13.75
N ALA A 117 -6.43 -1.15 -13.63
CA ALA A 117 -6.21 -0.49 -12.34
C ALA A 117 -6.31 1.03 -12.47
N TRP A 118 -6.78 1.68 -11.41
CA TRP A 118 -6.94 3.14 -11.34
C TRP A 118 -6.49 3.68 -9.99
N ALA A 119 -5.83 4.81 -10.01
CA ALA A 119 -5.67 5.67 -8.86
C ALA A 119 -6.98 6.41 -8.58
N LEU A 120 -7.40 6.45 -7.31
CA LEU A 120 -8.66 7.10 -6.92
C LEU A 120 -8.40 8.52 -6.42
N ASP A 121 -9.36 9.41 -6.64
CA ASP A 121 -9.37 10.75 -6.07
C ASP A 121 -9.83 10.76 -4.59
N GLU A 122 -9.91 11.94 -3.99
CA GLU A 122 -10.36 12.13 -2.59
C GLU A 122 -11.84 11.76 -2.35
N ARG A 123 -12.61 11.49 -3.42
CA ARG A 123 -14.00 11.04 -3.36
C ARG A 123 -14.14 9.55 -3.64
N GLY A 124 -13.01 8.85 -3.86
CA GLY A 124 -12.99 7.44 -4.24
C GLY A 124 -13.41 7.18 -5.69
N GLN A 125 -13.31 8.19 -6.58
CA GLN A 125 -13.61 8.04 -7.99
C GLN A 125 -12.33 7.78 -8.78
N ARG A 126 -12.43 7.01 -9.86
CA ARG A 126 -11.31 6.73 -10.78
C ARG A 126 -10.81 8.03 -11.40
N ALA A 127 -9.58 8.42 -11.11
CA ALA A 127 -8.96 9.66 -11.59
C ALA A 127 -7.94 9.41 -12.68
N GLU A 128 -7.11 8.38 -12.54
CA GLU A 128 -6.00 8.08 -13.44
C GLU A 128 -5.85 6.56 -13.60
N GLU A 129 -5.62 6.10 -14.82
CA GLU A 129 -5.33 4.69 -15.08
C GLU A 129 -3.88 4.38 -14.65
N VAL A 130 -3.71 3.24 -13.98
CA VAL A 130 -2.40 2.75 -13.52
C VAL A 130 -1.94 1.63 -14.44
N ASP A 131 -0.72 1.72 -14.92
CA ASP A 131 -0.13 0.71 -15.77
C ASP A 131 -0.05 -0.65 -15.08
N VAL A 132 -0.58 -1.67 -15.74
CA VAL A 132 -0.50 -3.07 -15.32
C VAL A 132 0.45 -3.81 -16.26
N VAL A 133 1.56 -4.27 -15.72
CA VAL A 133 2.57 -5.01 -16.49
C VAL A 133 2.49 -6.51 -16.23
N SER A 134 2.94 -7.30 -17.20
CA SER A 134 3.09 -8.74 -17.01
C SER A 134 4.48 -9.06 -16.47
N GLU A 135 4.56 -9.72 -15.32
CA GLU A 135 5.81 -10.20 -14.73
C GLU A 135 5.60 -11.66 -14.29
N ASP A 136 6.35 -12.59 -14.90
CA ASP A 136 6.27 -14.04 -14.62
C ASP A 136 4.84 -14.61 -14.70
N GLY A 137 4.04 -14.11 -15.64
CA GLY A 137 2.65 -14.54 -15.83
C GLY A 137 1.64 -13.89 -14.86
N HIS A 138 2.09 -13.02 -13.97
CA HIS A 138 1.27 -12.27 -13.02
C HIS A 138 1.01 -10.84 -13.51
N ALA A 139 -0.15 -10.30 -13.16
CA ALA A 139 -0.45 -8.88 -13.30
C ALA A 139 0.20 -8.10 -12.16
N ARG A 140 1.10 -7.19 -12.48
CA ARG A 140 1.77 -6.34 -11.49
C ARG A 140 1.48 -4.88 -11.73
N LEU A 141 1.17 -4.15 -10.67
CA LEU A 141 1.03 -2.69 -10.66
C LEU A 141 2.01 -2.05 -9.67
N GLN A 142 2.40 -0.82 -9.96
CA GLN A 142 3.29 -0.03 -9.12
C GLN A 142 2.49 1.08 -8.45
N LEU A 143 2.54 1.14 -7.10
CA LEU A 143 1.95 2.20 -6.30
C LEU A 143 3.01 3.28 -6.01
N GLY A 144 2.57 4.48 -5.73
CA GLY A 144 3.46 5.49 -5.18
C GLY A 144 3.29 6.90 -5.74
N PRO A 145 4.33 7.75 -5.58
CA PRO A 145 4.28 9.19 -5.79
C PRO A 145 3.69 9.72 -7.11
N PRO A 146 3.86 9.03 -8.26
CA PRO A 146 3.28 9.53 -9.51
C PRO A 146 1.78 9.76 -9.44
N HIS A 147 1.04 8.90 -8.72
CA HIS A 147 -0.42 8.92 -8.70
C HIS A 147 -1.04 9.84 -7.64
N ARG A 148 -0.26 10.36 -6.69
CA ARG A 148 -0.71 11.29 -5.63
C ARG A 148 -1.96 10.83 -4.88
N THR A 149 -2.12 9.53 -4.66
CA THR A 149 -3.24 8.93 -3.96
C THR A 149 -2.77 7.91 -2.93
N LEU A 150 -3.66 7.59 -1.99
CA LEU A 150 -3.50 6.49 -1.04
C LEU A 150 -4.31 5.27 -1.46
N TRP A 151 -5.22 5.41 -2.46
CA TRP A 151 -6.21 4.40 -2.82
C TRP A 151 -6.16 4.06 -4.30
N TYR A 152 -6.22 2.77 -4.57
CA TYR A 152 -6.26 2.25 -5.94
C TYR A 152 -7.38 1.24 -6.05
N GLU A 153 -8.11 1.29 -7.13
CA GLU A 153 -9.08 0.27 -7.51
C GLU A 153 -8.48 -0.63 -8.58
N VAL A 154 -8.71 -1.93 -8.43
CA VAL A 154 -8.30 -2.95 -9.42
C VAL A 154 -9.53 -3.74 -9.82
N GLU A 155 -9.76 -3.88 -11.11
CA GLU A 155 -10.80 -4.71 -11.70
C GLU A 155 -10.17 -5.94 -12.34
N ILE A 156 -10.61 -7.13 -11.95
CA ILE A 156 -10.22 -8.42 -12.52
C ILE A 156 -11.38 -8.97 -13.34
N ARG A 157 -11.12 -9.35 -14.58
CA ARG A 157 -12.12 -9.87 -15.54
C ARG A 157 -11.97 -11.36 -15.80
#